data_7ea8ab80b01c538245844f4a58d1ca76
#
_entry.id   7ea8ab80b01c538245844f4a58d1ca76
#
_cell.length_a   1.000
_cell.length_b   1.000
_cell.length_c   1.000
_cell.angle_alpha   90.00
_cell.angle_beta   90.00
_cell.angle_gamma   90.00
#
_symmetry.space_group_name_H-M   'P 1'
#
loop_
_entity.id
_entity.type
_entity.pdbx_description
1 polymer ?
#
loop_
_entity_poly.entity_id
_entity_poly.type
_entity_poly.pdbx_seq_one_letter_code
_entity_poly.pdbx_strand_id
1 'polypeptide(L)'
;MSSILTIDKISKFYGPIKALDNVSFEVPGGSVFGILGPNGSGKTTLLGIVMDILKASSGSFLWNGEAGSELTRQRIGTLLETPNFYHYLSGEKNLIIAAEIKQRGREDIARVLDIVNLTQRKDSRFSTYSLGMKQRLAIASTLLGNPDILVFDEPTNGLDPAGIAEIRSLIKDLSRQGKTIIMASHILDEVEKVCTHVAIIQKGHMKAVGSVREILDTTGNTAQTVSFEISADDLTALDNIVKQYPGVSSTETLDGYLQVICTDNISASQLNKYCFEKGIVLSRLNTKRKSLETTFLEITGTKSER
;
A
#
# COMPACT_ATOMS: atom_id res chain seq x y z
N MET A 1 12.07 6.78 -15.94
CA MET A 1 12.34 7.27 -14.57
C MET A 1 13.52 6.49 -14.04
N SER A 2 14.44 7.13 -13.31
CA SER A 2 15.58 6.42 -12.71
C SER A 2 15.10 5.54 -11.55
N SER A 3 15.68 4.35 -11.40
CA SER A 3 15.42 3.48 -10.25
C SER A 3 16.14 4.04 -9.02
N ILE A 4 15.40 4.19 -7.90
CA ILE A 4 15.96 4.63 -6.61
C ILE A 4 16.50 3.45 -5.80
N LEU A 5 15.82 2.30 -5.88
CA LEU A 5 16.25 1.05 -5.25
C LEU A 5 16.16 -0.06 -6.28
N THR A 6 17.25 -0.76 -6.49
CA THR A 6 17.31 -1.98 -7.30
C THR A 6 17.61 -3.16 -6.39
N ILE A 7 16.80 -4.18 -6.43
CA ILE A 7 16.97 -5.43 -5.69
C ILE A 7 17.23 -6.54 -6.70
N ASP A 8 18.35 -7.25 -6.54
CA ASP A 8 18.74 -8.35 -7.42
C ASP A 8 18.93 -9.65 -6.65
N LYS A 9 18.00 -10.60 -6.86
CA LYS A 9 18.02 -11.98 -6.37
C LYS A 9 18.27 -12.11 -4.87
N ILE A 10 17.73 -11.20 -4.05
CA ILE A 10 17.88 -11.26 -2.59
C ILE A 10 17.24 -12.52 -2.06
N SER A 11 18.04 -13.30 -1.32
CA SER A 11 17.58 -14.45 -0.54
C SER A 11 18.00 -14.32 0.90
N LYS A 12 17.17 -14.80 1.83
CA LYS A 12 17.45 -14.85 3.26
C LYS A 12 16.96 -16.14 3.87
N PHE A 13 17.89 -16.85 4.51
CA PHE A 13 17.62 -18.09 5.20
C PHE A 13 17.86 -17.95 6.70
N TYR A 14 16.97 -18.50 7.52
CA TYR A 14 17.12 -18.68 8.94
C TYR A 14 17.07 -20.19 9.23
N GLY A 15 18.23 -20.84 9.21
CA GLY A 15 18.29 -22.30 9.22
C GLY A 15 17.50 -22.90 8.06
N PRO A 16 16.49 -23.75 8.32
CA PRO A 16 15.68 -24.36 7.27
C PRO A 16 14.61 -23.42 6.68
N ILE A 17 14.37 -22.25 7.31
CA ILE A 17 13.31 -21.33 6.89
C ILE A 17 13.85 -20.39 5.82
N LYS A 18 13.24 -20.42 4.63
CA LYS A 18 13.47 -19.47 3.55
C LYS A 18 12.55 -18.26 3.75
N ALA A 19 13.05 -17.20 4.39
CA ALA A 19 12.29 -15.96 4.58
C ALA A 19 12.15 -15.17 3.28
N LEU A 20 13.18 -15.23 2.41
CA LEU A 20 13.17 -14.66 1.05
C LEU A 20 13.91 -15.63 0.12
N ASP A 21 13.42 -15.76 -1.12
CA ASP A 21 13.99 -16.64 -2.13
C ASP A 21 14.00 -15.94 -3.50
N ASN A 22 15.18 -15.50 -3.95
CA ASN A 22 15.44 -14.85 -5.24
C ASN A 22 14.49 -13.66 -5.56
N VAL A 23 14.28 -12.78 -4.60
CA VAL A 23 13.44 -11.59 -4.79
C VAL A 23 14.20 -10.54 -5.60
N SER A 24 13.59 -10.06 -6.71
CA SER A 24 14.16 -9.02 -7.57
C SER A 24 13.08 -8.06 -8.04
N PHE A 25 13.32 -6.76 -7.89
CA PHE A 25 12.50 -5.69 -8.45
C PHE A 25 13.20 -4.33 -8.36
N GLU A 26 12.60 -3.33 -8.98
CA GLU A 26 13.06 -1.95 -8.96
C GLU A 26 11.99 -1.02 -8.42
N VAL A 27 12.42 0.01 -7.69
CA VAL A 27 11.55 1.07 -7.18
C VAL A 27 11.80 2.34 -7.99
N PRO A 28 10.80 2.85 -8.74
CA PRO A 28 10.92 4.10 -9.47
C PRO A 28 11.03 5.31 -8.54
N GLY A 29 11.86 6.29 -8.90
CA GLY A 29 11.95 7.57 -8.18
C GLY A 29 10.63 8.34 -8.21
N GLY A 30 10.28 9.01 -7.09
CA GLY A 30 9.03 9.77 -6.93
C GLY A 30 7.77 8.90 -6.79
N SER A 31 7.90 7.57 -6.72
CA SER A 31 6.78 6.66 -6.53
C SER A 31 6.41 6.47 -5.07
N VAL A 32 5.16 6.09 -4.82
CA VAL A 32 4.76 5.39 -3.60
C VAL A 32 4.72 3.92 -3.93
N PHE A 33 5.68 3.17 -3.42
CA PHE A 33 5.88 1.75 -3.73
C PHE A 33 5.45 0.88 -2.55
N GLY A 34 4.46 0.02 -2.77
CA GLY A 34 3.94 -0.92 -1.78
C GLY A 34 4.60 -2.30 -1.86
N ILE A 35 5.11 -2.82 -0.75
CA ILE A 35 5.52 -4.21 -0.62
C ILE A 35 4.40 -4.95 0.10
N LEU A 36 3.67 -5.79 -0.64
CA LEU A 36 2.44 -6.44 -0.20
C LEU A 36 2.66 -7.92 0.13
N GLY A 37 1.92 -8.39 1.10
CA GLY A 37 1.88 -9.81 1.43
C GLY A 37 1.34 -10.05 2.84
N PRO A 38 0.91 -11.29 3.14
CA PRO A 38 0.45 -11.65 4.48
C PRO A 38 1.57 -11.55 5.51
N ASN A 39 1.21 -11.64 6.78
CA ASN A 39 2.19 -11.72 7.86
C ASN A 39 3.11 -12.94 7.65
N GLY A 40 4.41 -12.76 7.88
CA GLY A 40 5.42 -13.80 7.64
C GLY A 40 5.81 -14.00 6.16
N SER A 41 5.35 -13.16 5.22
CA SER A 41 5.72 -13.28 3.80
C SER A 41 7.14 -12.84 3.48
N GLY A 42 7.85 -12.15 4.40
CA GLY A 42 9.22 -11.68 4.22
C GLY A 42 9.38 -10.16 4.06
N LYS A 43 8.30 -9.36 4.14
CA LYS A 43 8.32 -7.89 3.95
C LYS A 43 9.32 -7.19 4.89
N THR A 44 9.15 -7.35 6.19
CA THR A 44 10.05 -6.78 7.22
C THR A 44 11.49 -7.26 7.06
N THR A 45 11.68 -8.54 6.69
CA THR A 45 13.02 -9.09 6.40
C THR A 45 13.65 -8.38 5.21
N LEU A 46 12.90 -8.14 4.14
CA LEU A 46 13.38 -7.42 2.97
C LEU A 46 13.74 -5.97 3.30
N LEU A 47 12.86 -5.25 4.01
CA LEU A 47 13.14 -3.90 4.47
C LEU A 47 14.37 -3.86 5.38
N GLY A 48 14.51 -4.81 6.31
CA GLY A 48 15.70 -4.93 7.16
C GLY A 48 16.99 -5.14 6.37
N ILE A 49 16.95 -5.88 5.26
CA ILE A 49 18.11 -6.08 4.38
C ILE A 49 18.47 -4.80 3.63
N VAL A 50 17.51 -4.15 2.97
CA VAL A 50 17.79 -2.93 2.19
C VAL A 50 18.19 -1.75 3.08
N MET A 51 17.82 -1.78 4.36
CA MET A 51 18.30 -0.84 5.38
C MET A 51 19.60 -1.28 6.09
N ASP A 52 20.19 -2.41 5.63
CA ASP A 52 21.46 -2.95 6.15
C ASP A 52 21.43 -3.28 7.66
N ILE A 53 20.24 -3.54 8.20
CA ILE A 53 20.03 -4.05 9.56
C ILE A 53 20.23 -5.58 9.57
N LEU A 54 19.82 -6.24 8.47
CA LEU A 54 19.96 -7.66 8.25
C LEU A 54 20.85 -7.93 7.04
N LYS A 55 21.75 -8.89 7.16
CA LYS A 55 22.56 -9.33 6.02
C LYS A 55 21.78 -10.33 5.17
N ALA A 56 21.74 -10.11 3.85
CA ALA A 56 21.23 -11.11 2.91
C ALA A 56 22.08 -12.40 2.94
N SER A 57 21.46 -13.54 2.69
CA SER A 57 22.18 -14.81 2.49
C SER A 57 22.82 -14.88 1.10
N SER A 58 22.15 -14.30 0.09
CA SER A 58 22.66 -14.09 -1.28
C SER A 58 21.89 -12.96 -1.97
N GLY A 59 22.39 -12.52 -3.12
CA GLY A 59 21.87 -11.38 -3.86
C GLY A 59 22.43 -10.05 -3.37
N SER A 60 21.99 -8.96 -3.99
CA SER A 60 22.46 -7.61 -3.71
C SER A 60 21.36 -6.58 -3.90
N PHE A 61 21.59 -5.37 -3.40
CA PHE A 61 20.74 -4.22 -3.67
C PHE A 61 21.58 -2.97 -3.88
N LEU A 62 21.02 -2.03 -4.62
CA LEU A 62 21.64 -0.74 -4.92
C LEU A 62 20.66 0.38 -4.60
N TRP A 63 21.15 1.43 -3.94
CA TRP A 63 20.44 2.71 -3.77
C TRP A 63 21.01 3.72 -4.78
N ASN A 64 20.14 4.27 -5.65
CA ASN A 64 20.54 5.20 -6.72
C ASN A 64 21.69 4.63 -7.61
N GLY A 65 21.69 3.32 -7.86
CA GLY A 65 22.73 2.65 -8.64
C GLY A 65 24.05 2.35 -7.89
N GLU A 66 24.14 2.71 -6.61
CA GLU A 66 25.34 2.50 -5.77
C GLU A 66 25.04 1.52 -4.63
N ALA A 67 26.08 0.79 -4.20
CA ALA A 67 25.98 -0.06 -3.03
C ALA A 67 25.63 0.79 -1.79
N GLY A 68 24.74 0.26 -0.94
CA GLY A 68 24.35 0.93 0.30
C GLY A 68 25.54 1.26 1.20
N SER A 69 25.58 2.47 1.71
CA SER A 69 26.61 2.97 2.63
C SER A 69 25.96 3.60 3.86
N GLU A 70 26.76 3.89 4.89
CA GLU A 70 26.28 4.65 6.04
C GLU A 70 25.72 6.02 5.63
N LEU A 71 26.40 6.72 4.72
CA LEU A 71 25.94 8.00 4.19
C LEU A 71 24.61 7.89 3.43
N THR A 72 24.41 6.81 2.70
CA THR A 72 23.15 6.54 2.01
C THR A 72 22.01 6.36 3.03
N ARG A 73 22.24 5.56 4.09
CA ARG A 73 21.26 5.32 5.14
C ARG A 73 20.89 6.58 5.92
N GLN A 74 21.87 7.45 6.20
CA GLN A 74 21.60 8.73 6.85
C GLN A 74 20.65 9.63 6.06
N ARG A 75 20.60 9.47 4.72
CA ARG A 75 19.72 10.23 3.82
C ARG A 75 18.33 9.62 3.63
N ILE A 76 18.07 8.46 4.22
CA ILE A 76 16.78 7.75 4.15
C ILE A 76 16.05 7.96 5.48
N GLY A 77 14.79 8.37 5.40
CA GLY A 77 13.89 8.42 6.56
C GLY A 77 13.24 7.06 6.79
N THR A 78 13.57 6.38 7.89
CA THR A 78 13.15 5.00 8.10
C THR A 78 12.29 4.87 9.35
N LEU A 79 11.16 4.17 9.22
CA LEU A 79 10.30 3.71 10.29
C LEU A 79 10.12 2.20 10.11
N LEU A 80 10.96 1.41 10.80
CA LEU A 80 10.81 -0.04 10.92
C LEU A 80 10.35 -0.33 12.35
N GLU A 81 9.22 -1.01 12.47
CA GLU A 81 8.56 -1.28 13.75
C GLU A 81 8.12 -0.03 14.53
N THR A 82 7.78 -0.20 15.81
CA THR A 82 7.34 0.91 16.66
C THR A 82 8.55 1.71 17.15
N PRO A 83 8.56 3.04 16.99
CA PRO A 83 9.69 3.84 17.44
C PRO A 83 9.81 3.84 18.96
N ASN A 84 11.02 3.61 19.43
CA ASN A 84 11.35 3.66 20.86
C ASN A 84 11.56 5.10 21.33
N PHE A 85 10.46 5.79 21.61
CA PHE A 85 10.50 7.12 22.21
C PHE A 85 10.48 7.05 23.75
N TYR A 86 11.09 8.03 24.40
CA TYR A 86 11.08 8.16 25.84
C TYR A 86 9.70 8.63 26.33
N HIS A 87 8.99 7.76 27.01
CA HIS A 87 7.61 7.97 27.43
C HIS A 87 7.41 9.19 28.36
N TYR A 88 8.40 9.53 29.15
CA TYR A 88 8.38 10.65 30.11
C TYR A 88 8.77 12.00 29.49
N LEU A 89 9.31 12.00 28.27
CA LEU A 89 9.66 13.23 27.54
C LEU A 89 8.50 13.69 26.69
N SER A 90 8.54 14.98 26.30
CA SER A 90 7.58 15.56 25.35
C SER A 90 7.86 15.07 23.92
N GLY A 91 6.89 15.28 23.01
CA GLY A 91 7.06 14.99 21.59
C GLY A 91 8.27 15.71 21.00
N GLU A 92 8.40 17.01 21.26
CA GLU A 92 9.52 17.82 20.80
C GLU A 92 10.87 17.30 21.33
N LYS A 93 10.98 16.99 22.61
CA LYS A 93 12.22 16.45 23.20
C LYS A 93 12.62 15.11 22.60
N ASN A 94 11.65 14.25 22.27
CA ASN A 94 11.92 13.01 21.56
C ASN A 94 12.47 13.25 20.15
N LEU A 95 11.93 14.26 19.44
CA LEU A 95 12.46 14.62 18.12
C LEU A 95 13.85 15.26 18.20
N ILE A 96 14.16 16.04 19.26
CA ILE A 96 15.52 16.53 19.50
C ILE A 96 16.50 15.37 19.64
N ILE A 97 16.17 14.36 20.45
CA ILE A 97 17.02 13.16 20.59
C ILE A 97 17.17 12.43 19.26
N ALA A 98 16.07 12.27 18.49
CA ALA A 98 16.15 11.67 17.18
C ALA A 98 17.05 12.45 16.20
N ALA A 99 17.01 13.78 16.23
CA ALA A 99 17.86 14.63 15.42
C ALA A 99 19.35 14.51 15.83
N GLU A 100 19.64 14.46 17.14
CA GLU A 100 21.01 14.27 17.65
C GLU A 100 21.58 12.89 17.23
N ILE A 101 20.78 11.82 17.31
CA ILE A 101 21.17 10.48 16.84
C ILE A 101 21.47 10.49 15.33
N LYS A 102 20.65 11.20 14.55
CA LYS A 102 20.83 11.35 13.09
C LYS A 102 21.93 12.35 12.73
N GLN A 103 22.41 13.15 13.67
CA GLN A 103 23.34 14.26 13.47
C GLN A 103 22.86 15.28 12.43
N ARG A 104 21.52 15.45 12.29
CA ARG A 104 20.89 16.36 11.31
C ARG A 104 19.41 16.59 11.62
N GLY A 105 18.86 17.69 11.09
CA GLY A 105 17.41 17.96 11.11
C GLY A 105 16.91 18.54 12.42
N ARG A 106 17.77 19.06 13.29
CA ARG A 106 17.35 19.76 14.52
C ARG A 106 16.55 21.02 14.21
N GLU A 107 16.92 21.72 13.16
CA GLU A 107 16.25 22.88 12.60
C GLU A 107 14.88 22.55 11.99
N ASP A 108 14.65 21.31 11.63
CA ASP A 108 13.41 20.84 11.02
C ASP A 108 12.29 20.55 12.02
N ILE A 109 12.56 20.52 13.33
CA ILE A 109 11.61 20.02 14.35
C ILE A 109 10.26 20.73 14.29
N ALA A 110 10.26 22.06 14.19
CA ALA A 110 9.02 22.82 14.09
C ALA A 110 8.24 22.47 12.81
N ARG A 111 8.94 22.38 11.68
CA ARG A 111 8.37 22.01 10.38
C ARG A 111 7.78 20.60 10.38
N VAL A 112 8.50 19.61 10.90
CA VAL A 112 8.00 18.22 10.91
C VAL A 112 6.83 18.03 11.87
N LEU A 113 6.79 18.75 13.00
CA LEU A 113 5.64 18.76 13.90
C LEU A 113 4.40 19.36 13.25
N ASP A 114 4.57 20.39 12.43
CA ASP A 114 3.48 20.99 11.67
C ASP A 114 2.96 20.03 10.58
N ILE A 115 3.84 19.42 9.80
CA ILE A 115 3.49 18.43 8.76
C ILE A 115 2.62 17.29 9.34
N VAL A 116 2.92 16.84 10.56
CA VAL A 116 2.17 15.73 11.18
C VAL A 116 1.04 16.21 12.11
N ASN A 117 0.69 17.48 12.11
CA ASN A 117 -0.36 18.08 12.97
C ASN A 117 -0.15 17.80 14.46
N LEU A 118 1.08 17.95 14.97
CA LEU A 118 1.41 17.77 16.38
C LEU A 118 1.95 19.03 17.07
N THR A 119 1.98 20.19 16.39
CA THR A 119 2.49 21.47 16.93
C THR A 119 1.83 21.83 18.25
N GLN A 120 0.50 21.68 18.38
CA GLN A 120 -0.25 22.00 19.60
C GLN A 120 0.00 21.01 20.75
N ARG A 121 0.59 19.88 20.46
CA ARG A 121 0.84 18.79 21.41
C ARG A 121 2.34 18.58 21.67
N LYS A 122 3.22 19.38 21.08
CA LYS A 122 4.69 19.21 21.11
C LYS A 122 5.26 19.09 22.53
N ASP A 123 4.70 19.87 23.48
CA ASP A 123 5.15 19.91 24.88
C ASP A 123 4.52 18.83 25.75
N SER A 124 3.49 18.13 25.26
CA SER A 124 2.83 17.05 26.00
C SER A 124 3.73 15.83 26.08
N ARG A 125 3.71 15.11 27.22
CA ARG A 125 4.46 13.85 27.39
C ARG A 125 4.01 12.82 26.38
N PHE A 126 4.96 12.09 25.77
CA PHE A 126 4.67 11.02 24.79
C PHE A 126 3.76 9.93 25.35
N SER A 127 3.84 9.64 26.66
CA SER A 127 2.93 8.70 27.34
C SER A 127 1.45 9.07 27.20
N THR A 128 1.13 10.36 27.02
CA THR A 128 -0.25 10.86 26.88
C THR A 128 -0.75 10.92 25.43
N TYR A 129 0.08 10.50 24.47
CA TYR A 129 -0.30 10.48 23.06
C TYR A 129 -1.18 9.27 22.76
N SER A 130 -2.21 9.46 21.94
CA SER A 130 -2.94 8.36 21.33
C SER A 130 -2.04 7.54 20.40
N LEU A 131 -2.44 6.35 20.01
CA LEU A 131 -1.65 5.53 19.08
C LEU A 131 -1.40 6.25 17.75
N GLY A 132 -2.42 6.92 17.17
CA GLY A 132 -2.27 7.74 15.96
C GLY A 132 -1.31 8.90 16.14
N MET A 133 -1.33 9.60 17.30
CA MET A 133 -0.35 10.64 17.59
C MET A 133 1.08 10.08 17.71
N LYS A 134 1.23 8.91 18.33
CA LYS A 134 2.53 8.23 18.44
C LYS A 134 3.06 7.87 17.05
N GLN A 135 2.22 7.35 16.18
CA GLN A 135 2.59 7.01 14.81
C GLN A 135 2.97 8.26 13.99
N ARG A 136 2.22 9.34 14.14
CA ARG A 136 2.54 10.61 13.48
C ARG A 136 3.86 11.18 13.97
N LEU A 137 4.17 11.12 15.26
CA LEU A 137 5.49 11.52 15.78
C LEU A 137 6.60 10.62 15.24
N ALA A 138 6.33 9.33 15.07
CA ALA A 138 7.26 8.41 14.45
C ALA A 138 7.60 8.81 13.01
N ILE A 139 6.58 9.12 12.21
CA ILE A 139 6.78 9.62 10.85
C ILE A 139 7.52 10.98 10.89
N ALA A 140 7.17 11.90 11.82
CA ALA A 140 7.89 13.16 11.98
C ALA A 140 9.40 12.95 12.18
N SER A 141 9.77 11.95 13.00
CA SER A 141 11.18 11.62 13.21
C SER A 141 11.89 11.17 11.93
N THR A 142 11.17 10.51 11.00
CA THR A 142 11.75 10.11 9.71
C THR A 142 12.03 11.29 8.80
N LEU A 143 11.25 12.37 8.92
CA LEU A 143 11.33 13.56 8.10
C LEU A 143 12.45 14.54 8.51
N LEU A 144 13.11 14.30 9.64
CA LEU A 144 14.25 15.11 10.10
C LEU A 144 15.41 15.04 9.10
N GLY A 145 15.94 16.22 8.75
CA GLY A 145 16.95 16.35 7.71
C GLY A 145 16.40 16.24 6.28
N ASN A 146 15.08 16.34 6.13
CA ASN A 146 14.36 16.40 4.85
C ASN A 146 14.77 15.34 3.81
N PRO A 147 14.73 14.02 4.15
CA PRO A 147 15.13 12.96 3.24
C PRO A 147 14.22 12.91 2.00
N ASP A 148 14.78 12.53 0.85
CA ASP A 148 14.03 12.32 -0.39
C ASP A 148 13.39 10.92 -0.45
N ILE A 149 13.90 9.98 0.34
CA ILE A 149 13.45 8.58 0.38
C ILE A 149 12.94 8.28 1.79
N LEU A 150 11.75 7.71 1.86
CA LEU A 150 11.10 7.27 3.10
C LEU A 150 10.79 5.78 3.01
N VAL A 151 11.08 5.04 4.09
CA VAL A 151 10.82 3.60 4.20
C VAL A 151 9.99 3.34 5.45
N PHE A 152 8.80 2.76 5.28
CA PHE A 152 7.85 2.50 6.35
C PHE A 152 7.48 1.02 6.41
N ASP A 153 7.56 0.41 7.58
CA ASP A 153 7.01 -0.92 7.82
C ASP A 153 5.69 -0.80 8.58
N GLU A 154 4.60 -1.25 7.97
CA GLU A 154 3.24 -1.26 8.51
C GLU A 154 2.81 0.08 9.15
N PRO A 155 2.88 1.23 8.44
CA PRO A 155 2.70 2.55 9.04
C PRO A 155 1.28 2.82 9.59
N THR A 156 0.30 2.02 9.21
CA THR A 156 -1.11 2.15 9.64
C THR A 156 -1.55 1.05 10.61
N ASN A 157 -0.65 0.13 10.98
CA ASN A 157 -0.99 -1.01 11.81
C ASN A 157 -1.51 -0.59 13.20
N GLY A 158 -2.64 -1.19 13.60
CA GLY A 158 -3.26 -0.95 14.91
C GLY A 158 -3.99 0.39 15.06
N LEU A 159 -4.04 1.22 14.03
CA LEU A 159 -4.78 2.47 14.06
C LEU A 159 -6.28 2.24 13.81
N ASP A 160 -7.09 3.14 14.36
CA ASP A 160 -8.50 3.25 14.02
C ASP A 160 -8.69 3.82 12.59
N PRO A 161 -9.89 3.72 12.01
CA PRO A 161 -10.14 4.20 10.64
C PRO A 161 -9.79 5.69 10.43
N ALA A 162 -9.97 6.54 11.45
CA ALA A 162 -9.61 7.95 11.38
C ALA A 162 -8.09 8.14 11.31
N GLY A 163 -7.33 7.45 12.16
CA GLY A 163 -5.87 7.46 12.16
C GLY A 163 -5.29 6.92 10.86
N ILE A 164 -5.87 5.85 10.30
CA ILE A 164 -5.49 5.33 8.99
C ILE A 164 -5.67 6.39 7.91
N ALA A 165 -6.83 7.10 7.90
CA ALA A 165 -7.09 8.15 6.92
C ALA A 165 -6.10 9.32 7.04
N GLU A 166 -5.72 9.70 8.26
CA GLU A 166 -4.71 10.75 8.52
C GLU A 166 -3.33 10.36 7.98
N ILE A 167 -2.86 9.14 8.28
CA ILE A 167 -1.55 8.66 7.78
C ILE A 167 -1.57 8.54 6.25
N ARG A 168 -2.67 8.08 5.66
CA ARG A 168 -2.85 8.02 4.21
C ARG A 168 -2.75 9.40 3.56
N SER A 169 -3.42 10.42 4.12
CA SER A 169 -3.31 11.79 3.64
C SER A 169 -1.88 12.30 3.72
N LEU A 170 -1.21 12.06 4.84
CA LEU A 170 0.17 12.45 5.06
C LEU A 170 1.12 11.83 4.01
N ILE A 171 0.98 10.53 3.73
CA ILE A 171 1.80 9.85 2.72
C ILE A 171 1.56 10.47 1.33
N LYS A 172 0.29 10.74 0.97
CA LYS A 172 -0.04 11.41 -0.31
C LYS A 172 0.57 12.79 -0.42
N ASP A 173 0.54 13.58 0.65
CA ASP A 173 1.10 14.93 0.67
C ASP A 173 2.63 14.91 0.55
N LEU A 174 3.30 13.97 1.21
CA LEU A 174 4.74 13.75 1.07
C LEU A 174 5.11 13.30 -0.36
N SER A 175 4.33 12.43 -0.97
CA SER A 175 4.53 12.02 -2.37
C SER A 175 4.36 13.19 -3.34
N ARG A 176 3.36 14.05 -3.14
CA ARG A 176 3.15 15.27 -3.95
C ARG A 176 4.32 16.25 -3.84
N GLN A 177 5.06 16.22 -2.73
CA GLN A 177 6.30 17.00 -2.55
C GLN A 177 7.52 16.36 -3.26
N GLY A 178 7.32 15.28 -4.03
CA GLY A 178 8.35 14.60 -4.81
C GLY A 178 9.12 13.52 -4.06
N LYS A 179 8.73 13.16 -2.83
CA LYS A 179 9.41 12.12 -2.07
C LYS A 179 9.09 10.73 -2.64
N THR A 180 10.09 9.86 -2.66
CA THR A 180 9.91 8.42 -2.91
C THR A 180 9.56 7.73 -1.59
N ILE A 181 8.47 6.98 -1.56
CA ILE A 181 8.01 6.30 -0.35
C ILE A 181 7.92 4.81 -0.63
N ILE A 182 8.63 4.01 0.16
CA ILE A 182 8.56 2.55 0.14
C ILE A 182 7.82 2.13 1.41
N MET A 183 6.73 1.39 1.28
CA MET A 183 5.97 0.94 2.44
C MET A 183 5.61 -0.54 2.36
N ALA A 184 5.86 -1.28 3.43
CA ALA A 184 5.33 -2.63 3.57
C ALA A 184 3.94 -2.56 4.20
N SER A 185 2.99 -3.34 3.70
CA SER A 185 1.66 -3.48 4.29
C SER A 185 1.03 -4.83 3.95
N HIS A 186 0.14 -5.28 4.84
CA HIS A 186 -0.75 -6.41 4.58
C HIS A 186 -2.20 -5.95 4.29
N ILE A 187 -2.48 -4.63 4.37
CA ILE A 187 -3.81 -4.05 4.13
C ILE A 187 -3.90 -3.57 2.69
N LEU A 188 -4.47 -4.42 1.82
CA LEU A 188 -4.52 -4.22 0.37
C LEU A 188 -5.30 -2.96 -0.04
N ASP A 189 -6.44 -2.69 0.61
CA ASP A 189 -7.27 -1.51 0.35
C ASP A 189 -6.52 -0.19 0.62
N GLU A 190 -5.68 -0.16 1.67
CA GLU A 190 -4.87 1.03 1.96
C GLU A 190 -3.80 1.25 0.90
N VAL A 191 -3.15 0.18 0.45
CA VAL A 191 -2.12 0.24 -0.59
C VAL A 191 -2.72 0.67 -1.92
N GLU A 192 -3.88 0.15 -2.31
CA GLU A 192 -4.58 0.55 -3.53
C GLU A 192 -4.88 2.06 -3.56
N LYS A 193 -5.21 2.64 -2.40
CA LYS A 193 -5.54 4.06 -2.28
C LYS A 193 -4.34 5.01 -2.31
N VAL A 194 -3.13 4.49 -2.04
CA VAL A 194 -1.92 5.33 -1.81
C VAL A 194 -0.81 5.03 -2.80
N CYS A 195 -0.57 3.74 -3.12
CA CYS A 195 0.58 3.33 -3.90
C CYS A 195 0.36 3.54 -5.41
N THR A 196 1.45 3.88 -6.09
CA THR A 196 1.52 3.93 -7.56
C THR A 196 2.02 2.62 -8.14
N HIS A 197 2.91 1.92 -7.39
CA HIS A 197 3.53 0.65 -7.77
C HIS A 197 3.49 -0.31 -6.60
N VAL A 198 3.49 -1.60 -6.89
CA VAL A 198 3.47 -2.64 -5.85
C VAL A 198 4.34 -3.83 -6.24
N ALA A 199 4.88 -4.48 -5.22
CA ALA A 199 5.48 -5.81 -5.29
C ALA A 199 4.72 -6.75 -4.35
N ILE A 200 4.24 -7.87 -4.85
CA ILE A 200 3.48 -8.87 -4.09
C ILE A 200 4.42 -10.01 -3.70
N ILE A 201 4.60 -10.23 -2.39
CA ILE A 201 5.46 -11.29 -1.84
C ILE A 201 4.61 -12.28 -1.03
N GLN A 202 4.77 -13.56 -1.31
CA GLN A 202 4.12 -14.63 -0.56
C GLN A 202 5.12 -15.74 -0.26
N LYS A 203 5.26 -16.12 1.01
CA LYS A 203 6.17 -17.18 1.48
C LYS A 203 7.60 -16.98 0.96
N GLY A 204 8.09 -15.74 0.99
CA GLY A 204 9.43 -15.36 0.54
C GLY A 204 9.62 -15.24 -0.98
N HIS A 205 8.62 -15.58 -1.79
CA HIS A 205 8.72 -15.50 -3.25
C HIS A 205 7.99 -14.30 -3.81
N MET A 206 8.58 -13.65 -4.82
CA MET A 206 7.91 -12.64 -5.63
C MET A 206 6.80 -13.29 -6.45
N LYS A 207 5.60 -12.74 -6.39
CA LYS A 207 4.43 -13.18 -7.16
C LYS A 207 4.12 -12.25 -8.32
N ALA A 208 4.19 -10.95 -8.10
CA ALA A 208 3.97 -9.93 -9.11
C ALA A 208 4.66 -8.63 -8.72
N VAL A 209 5.02 -7.81 -9.70
CA VAL A 209 5.54 -6.46 -9.52
C VAL A 209 5.13 -5.59 -10.70
N GLY A 210 4.76 -4.34 -10.45
CA GLY A 210 4.38 -3.39 -11.48
C GLY A 210 3.63 -2.20 -10.91
N SER A 211 3.12 -1.32 -11.77
CA SER A 211 2.18 -0.30 -11.33
C SER A 211 0.89 -0.95 -10.81
N VAL A 212 0.21 -0.28 -9.88
CA VAL A 212 -1.10 -0.77 -9.36
C VAL A 212 -2.05 -1.05 -10.52
N ARG A 213 -2.05 -0.19 -11.55
CA ARG A 213 -2.88 -0.35 -12.73
C ARG A 213 -2.52 -1.63 -13.52
N GLU A 214 -1.24 -1.85 -13.81
CA GLU A 214 -0.79 -3.06 -14.50
C GLU A 214 -1.18 -4.33 -13.74
N ILE A 215 -1.00 -4.34 -12.42
CA ILE A 215 -1.37 -5.49 -11.59
C ILE A 215 -2.89 -5.76 -11.63
N LEU A 216 -3.72 -4.72 -11.60
CA LEU A 216 -5.17 -4.86 -11.74
C LEU A 216 -5.58 -5.34 -13.14
N ASP A 217 -4.84 -4.94 -14.18
CA ASP A 217 -5.12 -5.31 -15.57
C ASP A 217 -4.58 -6.72 -15.93
N THR A 218 -3.48 -7.20 -15.30
CA THR A 218 -2.76 -8.43 -15.70
C THR A 218 -3.51 -9.74 -15.39
N THR A 219 -4.43 -9.76 -14.45
CA THR A 219 -5.17 -10.96 -14.02
C THR A 219 -6.47 -11.20 -14.79
N GLY A 220 -6.73 -10.44 -15.84
CA GLY A 220 -7.84 -10.66 -16.78
C GLY A 220 -7.30 -11.07 -18.14
N ASN A 221 -7.63 -12.26 -18.62
CA ASN A 221 -7.47 -12.64 -20.02
C ASN A 221 -8.00 -11.50 -20.92
N THR A 222 -7.11 -10.79 -21.60
CA THR A 222 -7.30 -9.99 -22.84
C THR A 222 -8.54 -9.09 -23.00
N ALA A 223 -9.45 -8.94 -22.05
CA ALA A 223 -10.55 -7.98 -22.11
C ALA A 223 -10.69 -7.31 -20.73
N GLN A 224 -10.74 -5.98 -20.69
CA GLN A 224 -11.07 -5.21 -19.48
C GLN A 224 -12.46 -5.65 -19.00
N THR A 225 -12.52 -6.53 -18.02
CA THR A 225 -13.80 -6.95 -17.44
C THR A 225 -14.27 -5.92 -16.42
N VAL A 226 -15.45 -5.38 -16.62
CA VAL A 226 -16.14 -4.52 -15.67
C VAL A 226 -17.22 -5.36 -15.00
N SER A 227 -17.31 -5.33 -13.68
CA SER A 227 -18.37 -5.98 -12.92
C SER A 227 -19.38 -4.93 -12.43
N PHE A 228 -20.66 -5.22 -12.61
CA PHE A 228 -21.76 -4.42 -12.08
C PHE A 228 -22.54 -5.22 -11.04
N GLU A 229 -22.90 -4.57 -9.94
CA GLU A 229 -23.90 -5.07 -9.01
C GLU A 229 -25.19 -4.30 -9.30
N ILE A 230 -26.19 -5.02 -9.78
CA ILE A 230 -27.49 -4.43 -10.16
C ILE A 230 -28.62 -5.13 -9.42
N SER A 231 -29.70 -4.39 -9.14
CA SER A 231 -30.92 -4.94 -8.55
C SER A 231 -32.14 -4.29 -9.16
N ALA A 232 -33.24 -5.02 -9.14
CA ALA A 232 -34.58 -4.57 -9.53
C ALA A 232 -35.62 -5.33 -8.70
N ASP A 233 -36.90 -4.97 -8.81
CA ASP A 233 -37.99 -5.64 -8.08
C ASP A 233 -38.09 -7.12 -8.43
N ASP A 234 -37.81 -7.51 -9.69
CA ASP A 234 -37.74 -8.89 -10.17
C ASP A 234 -36.33 -9.22 -10.65
N LEU A 235 -35.55 -9.91 -9.80
CA LEU A 235 -34.18 -10.34 -10.12
C LEU A 235 -34.13 -11.39 -11.23
N THR A 236 -35.18 -12.22 -11.36
CA THR A 236 -35.22 -13.27 -12.39
C THR A 236 -35.45 -12.68 -13.76
N ALA A 237 -36.38 -11.72 -13.88
CA ALA A 237 -36.60 -10.98 -15.11
C ALA A 237 -35.35 -10.16 -15.49
N LEU A 238 -34.69 -9.53 -14.52
CA LEU A 238 -33.44 -8.80 -14.71
C LEU A 238 -32.31 -9.69 -15.25
N ASP A 239 -32.09 -10.85 -14.66
CA ASP A 239 -31.06 -11.82 -15.10
C ASP A 239 -31.28 -12.29 -16.55
N ASN A 240 -32.52 -12.62 -16.91
CA ASN A 240 -32.86 -13.04 -18.26
C ASN A 240 -32.62 -11.97 -19.32
N ILE A 241 -32.86 -10.71 -19.00
CA ILE A 241 -32.66 -9.57 -19.91
C ILE A 241 -31.16 -9.25 -20.02
N VAL A 242 -30.45 -9.20 -18.90
CA VAL A 242 -29.04 -8.79 -18.87
C VAL A 242 -28.15 -9.83 -19.55
N LYS A 243 -28.46 -11.12 -19.47
CA LYS A 243 -27.75 -12.19 -20.24
C LYS A 243 -27.80 -11.98 -21.76
N GLN A 244 -28.78 -11.26 -22.27
CA GLN A 244 -28.91 -10.97 -23.70
C GLN A 244 -28.17 -9.69 -24.13
N TYR A 245 -27.62 -8.94 -23.17
CA TYR A 245 -26.90 -7.72 -23.49
C TYR A 245 -25.52 -8.03 -24.10
N PRO A 246 -25.18 -7.45 -25.29
CA PRO A 246 -23.90 -7.70 -25.92
C PRO A 246 -22.74 -7.32 -25.00
N GLY A 247 -21.79 -8.24 -24.82
CA GLY A 247 -20.62 -8.04 -23.95
C GLY A 247 -20.82 -8.49 -22.50
N VAL A 248 -21.96 -9.03 -22.11
CA VAL A 248 -22.10 -9.75 -20.83
C VAL A 248 -21.52 -11.13 -20.98
N SER A 249 -20.52 -11.46 -20.13
CA SER A 249 -19.85 -12.76 -20.13
C SER A 249 -20.44 -13.73 -19.12
N SER A 250 -20.89 -13.24 -17.99
CA SER A 250 -21.56 -14.07 -16.97
C SER A 250 -22.41 -13.22 -16.02
N THR A 251 -23.40 -13.87 -15.42
CA THR A 251 -24.23 -13.29 -14.35
C THR A 251 -24.28 -14.28 -13.20
N GLU A 252 -24.29 -13.77 -11.97
CA GLU A 252 -24.45 -14.52 -10.74
C GLU A 252 -25.46 -13.84 -9.84
N THR A 253 -26.49 -14.55 -9.41
CA THR A 253 -27.47 -14.02 -8.47
C THR A 253 -26.96 -14.20 -7.05
N LEU A 254 -26.80 -13.11 -6.35
CA LEU A 254 -26.39 -13.03 -4.96
C LEU A 254 -27.54 -12.54 -4.10
N ASP A 255 -27.36 -12.49 -2.78
CA ASP A 255 -28.41 -12.10 -1.85
C ASP A 255 -28.85 -10.65 -2.09
N GLY A 256 -29.98 -10.50 -2.78
CA GLY A 256 -30.62 -9.21 -3.09
C GLY A 256 -30.10 -8.45 -4.30
N TYR A 257 -29.13 -9.00 -5.09
CA TYR A 257 -28.64 -8.35 -6.32
C TYR A 257 -28.08 -9.35 -7.32
N LEU A 258 -27.93 -8.91 -8.56
CA LEU A 258 -27.29 -9.63 -9.64
C LEU A 258 -25.88 -9.07 -9.88
N GLN A 259 -24.86 -9.90 -9.78
CA GLN A 259 -23.52 -9.54 -10.22
C GLN A 259 -23.40 -9.85 -11.73
N VAL A 260 -23.05 -8.86 -12.52
CA VAL A 260 -22.91 -8.93 -13.97
C VAL A 260 -21.45 -8.70 -14.35
N ILE A 261 -20.80 -9.65 -15.00
CA ILE A 261 -19.45 -9.49 -15.52
C ILE A 261 -19.56 -9.21 -17.03
N CYS A 262 -19.04 -8.06 -17.43
CA CYS A 262 -19.03 -7.65 -18.82
C CYS A 262 -17.62 -7.69 -19.39
N THR A 263 -17.46 -8.14 -20.63
CA THR A 263 -16.30 -7.94 -21.46
C THR A 263 -16.48 -6.62 -22.23
N ASP A 264 -15.42 -5.84 -22.34
CA ASP A 264 -15.38 -4.51 -22.97
C ASP A 264 -15.94 -3.34 -22.15
N ASN A 265 -15.67 -2.13 -22.64
CA ASN A 265 -15.94 -0.82 -22.02
C ASN A 265 -17.44 -0.49 -21.89
N ILE A 266 -18.23 -1.39 -21.34
CA ILE A 266 -19.64 -1.13 -21.05
C ILE A 266 -19.71 -0.16 -19.86
N SER A 267 -20.35 0.98 -20.08
CA SER A 267 -20.62 1.93 -18.99
C SER A 267 -21.88 1.58 -18.23
N ALA A 268 -21.93 1.95 -16.93
CA ALA A 268 -23.13 1.84 -16.11
C ALA A 268 -24.35 2.50 -16.76
N SER A 269 -24.14 3.63 -17.45
CA SER A 269 -25.20 4.35 -18.16
C SER A 269 -25.79 3.55 -19.31
N GLN A 270 -24.96 2.84 -20.07
CA GLN A 270 -25.40 1.98 -21.19
C GLN A 270 -26.22 0.80 -20.67
N LEU A 271 -25.72 0.14 -19.62
CA LEU A 271 -26.42 -0.98 -18.99
C LEU A 271 -27.77 -0.55 -18.39
N ASN A 272 -27.81 0.60 -17.70
CA ASN A 272 -29.03 1.16 -17.15
C ASN A 272 -30.05 1.49 -18.24
N LYS A 273 -29.59 2.15 -19.32
CA LYS A 273 -30.45 2.50 -20.45
C LYS A 273 -31.06 1.23 -21.08
N TYR A 274 -30.25 0.19 -21.28
CA TYR A 274 -30.74 -1.07 -21.84
C TYR A 274 -31.81 -1.73 -20.97
N CYS A 275 -31.59 -1.82 -19.66
CA CYS A 275 -32.59 -2.37 -18.73
C CYS A 275 -33.87 -1.57 -18.79
N PHE A 276 -33.78 -0.23 -18.80
CA PHE A 276 -34.95 0.65 -18.87
C PHE A 276 -35.73 0.46 -20.20
N GLU A 277 -35.05 0.37 -21.34
CA GLU A 277 -35.66 0.10 -22.66
C GLU A 277 -36.38 -1.25 -22.73
N LYS A 278 -35.94 -2.22 -21.86
CA LYS A 278 -36.59 -3.52 -21.69
C LYS A 278 -37.69 -3.54 -20.61
N GLY A 279 -38.04 -2.39 -20.05
CA GLY A 279 -39.09 -2.24 -19.05
C GLY A 279 -38.65 -2.53 -17.61
N ILE A 280 -37.36 -2.65 -17.34
CA ILE A 280 -36.84 -2.84 -15.98
C ILE A 280 -36.21 -1.56 -15.46
N VAL A 281 -36.69 -1.10 -14.31
CA VAL A 281 -36.10 -0.01 -13.56
C VAL A 281 -35.17 -0.58 -12.51
N LEU A 282 -33.86 -0.20 -12.59
CA LEU A 282 -32.88 -0.65 -11.61
C LEU A 282 -33.04 0.13 -10.29
N SER A 283 -33.18 -0.59 -9.19
CA SER A 283 -33.16 -0.03 -7.83
C SER A 283 -31.73 0.14 -7.30
N ARG A 284 -30.76 -0.60 -7.88
CA ARG A 284 -29.34 -0.52 -7.55
C ARG A 284 -28.51 -0.68 -8.82
N LEU A 285 -27.47 0.16 -8.96
CA LEU A 285 -26.46 0.05 -10.01
C LEU A 285 -25.12 0.54 -9.47
N ASN A 286 -24.27 -0.39 -9.11
CA ASN A 286 -22.90 -0.12 -8.66
C ASN A 286 -21.91 -0.71 -9.66
N THR A 287 -20.90 0.08 -10.03
CA THR A 287 -19.77 -0.44 -10.81
C THR A 287 -18.71 -0.96 -9.84
N LYS A 288 -18.42 -2.24 -9.90
CA LYS A 288 -17.38 -2.87 -9.10
C LYS A 288 -16.12 -2.99 -9.97
N ARG A 289 -15.14 -2.16 -9.66
CA ARG A 289 -13.82 -2.30 -10.27
C ARG A 289 -13.07 -3.44 -9.58
N LYS A 290 -12.23 -4.15 -10.32
CA LYS A 290 -11.35 -5.15 -9.76
C LYS A 290 -10.46 -4.48 -8.71
N SER A 291 -10.40 -5.03 -7.51
CA SER A 291 -9.59 -4.50 -6.41
C SER A 291 -8.25 -5.24 -6.31
N LEU A 292 -7.27 -4.62 -5.69
CA LEU A 292 -6.01 -5.30 -5.35
C LEU A 292 -6.25 -6.53 -4.49
N GLU A 293 -7.28 -6.54 -3.65
CA GLU A 293 -7.64 -7.70 -2.83
C GLU A 293 -8.07 -8.89 -3.68
N THR A 294 -8.99 -8.68 -4.63
CA THR A 294 -9.41 -9.73 -5.57
C THR A 294 -8.22 -10.24 -6.39
N THR A 295 -7.43 -9.33 -6.93
CA THR A 295 -6.23 -9.64 -7.72
C THR A 295 -5.19 -10.39 -6.91
N PHE A 296 -4.97 -10.00 -5.66
CA PHE A 296 -4.05 -10.67 -4.73
C PHE A 296 -4.48 -12.12 -4.48
N LEU A 297 -5.76 -12.37 -4.22
CA LEU A 297 -6.29 -13.72 -4.00
C LEU A 297 -6.10 -14.61 -5.25
N GLU A 298 -6.32 -14.06 -6.44
CA GLU A 298 -6.09 -14.77 -7.71
C GLU A 298 -4.61 -15.14 -7.91
N ILE A 299 -3.69 -14.17 -7.71
CA ILE A 299 -2.24 -14.36 -7.91
C ILE A 299 -1.66 -15.33 -6.87
N THR A 300 -2.17 -15.30 -5.64
CA THR A 300 -1.64 -16.09 -4.53
C THR A 300 -2.31 -17.46 -4.39
N GLY A 301 -3.40 -17.72 -5.12
CA GLY A 301 -4.16 -18.96 -5.02
C GLY A 301 -4.85 -19.16 -3.67
N THR A 302 -4.98 -18.10 -2.87
CA THR A 302 -5.64 -18.13 -1.55
C THR A 302 -7.14 -17.97 -1.78
N LYS A 303 -7.94 -19.01 -1.44
CA LYS A 303 -9.40 -18.85 -1.42
C LYS A 303 -9.77 -17.91 -0.28
N SER A 304 -10.67 -16.97 -0.53
CA SER A 304 -11.28 -16.16 0.53
C SER A 304 -11.93 -17.11 1.53
N GLU A 305 -11.41 -17.17 2.75
CA GLU A 305 -12.17 -17.71 3.87
C GLU A 305 -13.31 -16.72 4.15
N ARG A 306 -14.51 -17.07 3.72
CA ARG A 306 -15.76 -16.37 4.09
C ARG A 306 -16.26 -16.85 5.43
#